data_f8e6511172f95afb7387f49bec1c2496
#
_entry.id   f8e6511172f95afb7387f49bec1c2496
#
_cell.length_a   1.000
_cell.length_b   1.000
_cell.length_c   1.000
_cell.angle_alpha   90.00
_cell.angle_beta   90.00
_cell.angle_gamma   90.00
#
_symmetry.space_group_name_H-M   'P 1'
#
loop_
_entity.id
_entity.type
_entity.pdbx_description
1 polymer ?
#
loop_
_entity_poly.entity_id
_entity_poly.type
_entity_poly.pdbx_seq_one_letter_code
_entity_poly.pdbx_strand_id
1 'polypeptide(L)'
;MEITGTILRGPDLEPVEGRVIVDDGRIERIEEATTESTDIVCPAFVNAHTHIGDSIAKEAGGGLSLEELVAPPDGLKHRLLRQASREDLVDAMRRSLAFMHRSGTAACIDFREGDVAGVEMLREAADGLAVDAVAMARGSIDAMHAGDGFGASGANDDVFDEERAATREAGKPFGIHAGEGDASDLDPALELEPEFLVHVVHPEPRHLERIEAEEIPVVVCPRSNLVTDVGVPPVEDLVERTTVALGTDNVMLNSPSMFREMEFLAKLSDVPAREILRMATVNGADLAGADYGPIEPGRPARMVVLDGDSDNLAGARDPIRAVVRRAGVDDVREVVSSA
;
A
#
# COMPACT_ATOMS: atom_id res chain seq x y z
N MET A 1 19.19 -20.20 3.00
CA MET A 1 19.19 -19.24 4.13
C MET A 1 18.29 -19.80 5.23
N GLU A 2 18.61 -19.53 6.50
CA GLU A 2 17.78 -19.91 7.65
C GLU A 2 17.49 -18.65 8.50
N ILE A 3 16.23 -18.44 8.84
CA ILE A 3 15.77 -17.29 9.63
C ILE A 3 15.00 -17.85 10.82
N THR A 4 15.41 -17.49 12.04
CA THR A 4 14.90 -18.06 13.28
C THR A 4 14.22 -16.97 14.13
N GLY A 5 13.09 -17.30 14.76
CA GLY A 5 12.34 -16.36 15.61
C GLY A 5 10.89 -16.76 15.80
N THR A 6 10.07 -15.78 16.16
CA THR A 6 8.59 -15.91 16.10
C THR A 6 8.12 -15.55 14.69
N ILE A 7 7.66 -16.56 13.96
CA ILE A 7 7.23 -16.45 12.56
C ILE A 7 5.71 -16.20 12.55
N LEU A 8 5.27 -15.13 11.89
CA LEU A 8 3.85 -14.86 11.65
C LEU A 8 3.42 -15.61 10.37
N ARG A 9 3.02 -16.86 10.56
CA ARG A 9 2.82 -17.86 9.50
C ARG A 9 1.43 -17.78 8.87
N GLY A 10 1.38 -18.04 7.57
CA GLY A 10 0.14 -18.21 6.79
C GLY A 10 -0.66 -16.94 6.62
N PRO A 11 -1.84 -17.04 5.99
CA PRO A 11 -2.71 -15.89 5.73
C PRO A 11 -3.32 -15.30 7.02
N ASP A 12 -3.43 -16.13 8.08
CA ASP A 12 -3.94 -15.70 9.39
C ASP A 12 -2.84 -15.14 10.30
N LEU A 13 -1.58 -15.05 9.82
CA LEU A 13 -0.45 -14.53 10.59
C LEU A 13 -0.31 -15.22 11.96
N GLU A 14 -0.40 -16.55 11.98
CA GLU A 14 -0.31 -17.33 13.22
C GLU A 14 1.11 -17.24 13.79
N PRO A 15 1.31 -16.77 15.03
CA PRO A 15 2.63 -16.73 15.63
C PRO A 15 3.11 -18.15 15.99
N VAL A 16 4.19 -18.59 15.38
CA VAL A 16 4.85 -19.86 15.68
C VAL A 16 6.32 -19.64 15.97
N GLU A 17 6.83 -20.25 17.02
CA GLU A 17 8.26 -20.24 17.33
C GLU A 17 8.98 -21.26 16.45
N GLY A 18 10.07 -20.87 15.80
CA GLY A 18 10.76 -21.79 14.91
C GLY A 18 11.72 -21.13 13.93
N ARG A 19 11.81 -21.72 12.74
CA ARG A 19 12.66 -21.22 11.65
C ARG A 19 12.02 -21.37 10.28
N VAL A 20 12.29 -20.41 9.42
CA VAL A 20 11.99 -20.44 7.98
C VAL A 20 13.26 -20.86 7.23
N ILE A 21 13.15 -21.89 6.42
CA ILE A 21 14.21 -22.33 5.51
C ILE A 21 13.89 -21.77 4.12
N VAL A 22 14.84 -21.01 3.57
CA VAL A 22 14.74 -20.43 2.23
C VAL A 22 15.80 -21.05 1.34
N ASP A 23 15.36 -21.58 0.20
CA ASP A 23 16.21 -22.11 -0.86
C ASP A 23 15.80 -21.48 -2.20
N ASP A 24 16.78 -21.05 -2.99
CA ASP A 24 16.58 -20.41 -4.30
C ASP A 24 15.50 -19.30 -4.28
N GLY A 25 15.56 -18.42 -3.27
CA GLY A 25 14.63 -17.29 -3.11
C GLY A 25 13.20 -17.67 -2.71
N ARG A 26 12.91 -18.97 -2.46
CA ARG A 26 11.58 -19.44 -2.04
C ARG A 26 11.62 -20.07 -0.65
N ILE A 27 10.51 -19.98 0.05
CA ILE A 27 10.30 -20.65 1.33
C ILE A 27 10.18 -22.15 1.05
N GLU A 28 11.21 -22.92 1.42
CA GLU A 28 11.19 -24.37 1.27
C GLU A 28 10.27 -25.01 2.32
N ARG A 29 10.45 -24.62 3.59
CA ARG A 29 9.64 -25.11 4.71
C ARG A 29 9.74 -24.22 5.93
N ILE A 30 8.79 -24.38 6.84
CA ILE A 30 8.75 -23.77 8.17
C ILE A 30 8.84 -24.90 9.18
N GLU A 31 9.79 -24.83 10.10
CA GLU A 31 9.99 -25.80 11.17
C GLU A 31 9.67 -25.17 12.51
N GLU A 32 8.67 -25.73 13.21
CA GLU A 32 8.34 -25.33 14.57
C GLU A 32 9.40 -25.93 15.51
N ALA A 33 10.05 -25.09 16.30
CA ALA A 33 11.08 -25.49 17.24
C ALA A 33 11.26 -24.39 18.28
N THR A 34 11.61 -24.75 19.50
CA THR A 34 12.04 -23.78 20.51
C THR A 34 13.32 -23.09 20.05
N THR A 35 13.35 -21.76 20.17
CA THR A 35 14.51 -20.94 19.81
C THR A 35 14.86 -19.94 20.91
N GLU A 36 16.14 -19.53 20.96
CA GLU A 36 16.59 -18.43 21.78
C GLU A 36 16.47 -17.06 21.06
N SER A 37 16.15 -17.08 19.76
CA SER A 37 15.95 -15.85 19.00
C SER A 37 14.68 -15.14 19.44
N THR A 38 14.79 -13.85 19.71
CA THR A 38 13.68 -12.95 20.02
C THR A 38 13.09 -12.30 18.77
N ASP A 39 13.69 -12.55 17.60
CA ASP A 39 13.29 -11.92 16.35
C ASP A 39 11.83 -12.22 15.98
N ILE A 40 11.18 -11.24 15.37
CA ILE A 40 9.84 -11.39 14.82
C ILE A 40 9.97 -11.39 13.30
N VAL A 41 9.50 -12.48 12.67
CA VAL A 41 9.51 -12.64 11.22
C VAL A 41 8.09 -12.46 10.69
N CYS A 42 7.84 -11.37 9.99
CA CYS A 42 6.53 -11.10 9.39
C CYS A 42 6.62 -11.02 7.87
N PRO A 43 5.50 -11.18 7.15
CA PRO A 43 5.47 -10.92 5.72
C PRO A 43 5.96 -9.49 5.43
N ALA A 44 6.63 -9.29 4.29
CA ALA A 44 6.97 -7.96 3.85
C ALA A 44 5.70 -7.14 3.59
N PHE A 45 5.79 -5.84 3.84
CA PHE A 45 4.66 -4.94 3.69
C PHE A 45 4.36 -4.66 2.22
N VAL A 46 3.09 -4.40 1.93
CA VAL A 46 2.62 -3.88 0.65
C VAL A 46 1.89 -2.56 0.90
N ASN A 47 2.34 -1.51 0.26
CA ASN A 47 1.69 -0.21 0.28
C ASN A 47 0.67 -0.16 -0.85
N ALA A 48 -0.60 -0.39 -0.52
CA ALA A 48 -1.64 -0.64 -1.51
C ALA A 48 -2.11 0.61 -2.28
N HIS A 49 -1.67 1.81 -1.89
CA HIS A 49 -1.93 3.05 -2.63
C HIS A 49 -0.89 4.12 -2.35
N THR A 50 -0.30 4.66 -3.41
CA THR A 50 0.65 5.76 -3.35
C THR A 50 0.55 6.67 -4.57
N HIS A 51 1.13 7.88 -4.40
CA HIS A 51 1.50 8.81 -5.47
C HIS A 51 2.99 9.14 -5.35
N ILE A 52 3.87 8.19 -5.70
CA ILE A 52 5.32 8.34 -5.50
C ILE A 52 5.90 9.51 -6.31
N GLY A 53 5.27 9.89 -7.43
CA GLY A 53 5.74 11.01 -8.24
C GLY A 53 5.81 12.33 -7.52
N ASP A 54 4.95 12.54 -6.55
CA ASP A 54 4.94 13.76 -5.74
C ASP A 54 6.03 13.82 -4.65
N SER A 55 6.90 12.80 -4.61
CA SER A 55 8.10 12.79 -3.76
C SER A 55 9.02 14.01 -3.96
N ILE A 56 8.92 14.70 -5.09
CA ILE A 56 9.62 15.96 -5.36
C ILE A 56 9.09 17.12 -4.52
N ALA A 57 7.87 17.00 -3.97
CA ALA A 57 7.12 18.06 -3.33
C ALA A 57 6.93 17.86 -1.82
N LYS A 58 7.74 17.02 -1.17
CA LYS A 58 7.61 16.69 0.27
C LYS A 58 7.40 17.92 1.13
N GLU A 59 6.33 17.91 1.94
CA GLU A 59 5.91 18.98 2.87
C GLU A 59 5.60 20.34 2.19
N ALA A 60 5.39 20.34 0.86
CA ALA A 60 4.94 21.54 0.17
C ALA A 60 3.45 21.82 0.45
N GLY A 61 3.08 23.09 0.55
CA GLY A 61 1.67 23.52 0.60
C GLY A 61 0.98 23.38 1.95
N GLY A 62 1.73 23.44 3.06
CA GLY A 62 1.12 23.43 4.40
C GLY A 62 0.01 24.47 4.56
N GLY A 63 -1.18 24.02 5.01
CA GLY A 63 -2.37 24.85 5.24
C GLY A 63 -3.27 25.07 4.01
N LEU A 64 -2.98 24.42 2.88
CA LEU A 64 -3.88 24.38 1.73
C LEU A 64 -4.94 23.28 1.91
N SER A 65 -6.11 23.49 1.29
CA SER A 65 -7.17 22.48 1.21
C SER A 65 -6.77 21.31 0.30
N LEU A 66 -7.51 20.19 0.37
CA LEU A 66 -7.35 19.03 -0.52
C LEU A 66 -7.34 19.47 -2.00
N GLU A 67 -8.33 20.28 -2.41
CA GLU A 67 -8.45 20.78 -3.77
C GLU A 67 -7.23 21.61 -4.20
N GLU A 68 -6.77 22.54 -3.36
CA GLU A 68 -5.59 23.37 -3.65
C GLU A 68 -4.28 22.57 -3.70
N LEU A 69 -4.20 21.45 -2.95
CA LEU A 69 -3.02 20.58 -2.89
C LEU A 69 -2.94 19.64 -4.09
N VAL A 70 -3.98 18.85 -4.34
CA VAL A 70 -3.86 17.65 -5.20
C VAL A 70 -4.84 17.58 -6.36
N ALA A 71 -5.90 18.43 -6.40
CA ALA A 71 -6.91 18.33 -7.46
C ALA A 71 -6.32 18.63 -8.85
N PRO A 72 -6.62 17.78 -9.86
CA PRO A 72 -6.24 18.07 -11.24
C PRO A 72 -7.07 19.24 -11.79
N PRO A 73 -6.57 20.02 -12.77
CA PRO A 73 -5.20 19.97 -13.30
C PRO A 73 -4.23 20.91 -12.55
N ASP A 74 -4.71 21.79 -11.68
CA ASP A 74 -3.97 22.96 -11.20
C ASP A 74 -3.62 22.95 -9.69
N GLY A 75 -3.91 21.90 -8.98
CA GLY A 75 -3.43 21.71 -7.62
C GLY A 75 -1.91 21.87 -7.53
N LEU A 76 -1.39 22.26 -6.35
CA LEU A 76 0.03 22.51 -6.14
C LEU A 76 0.90 21.34 -6.60
N LYS A 77 0.49 20.10 -6.30
CA LYS A 77 1.12 18.86 -6.76
C LYS A 77 1.38 18.88 -8.26
N HIS A 78 0.34 19.10 -9.07
CA HIS A 78 0.45 19.07 -10.53
C HIS A 78 1.34 20.18 -11.08
N ARG A 79 1.31 21.37 -10.46
CA ARG A 79 2.24 22.47 -10.85
C ARG A 79 3.69 22.11 -10.59
N LEU A 80 4.00 21.52 -9.42
CA LEU A 80 5.36 21.12 -9.05
C LEU A 80 5.85 19.98 -9.93
N LEU A 81 5.01 18.97 -10.23
CA LEU A 81 5.37 17.89 -11.14
C LEU A 81 5.72 18.41 -12.55
N ARG A 82 4.94 19.35 -13.09
CA ARG A 82 5.22 19.94 -14.42
C ARG A 82 6.46 20.81 -14.47
N GLN A 83 6.90 21.38 -13.34
CA GLN A 83 8.08 22.26 -13.26
C GLN A 83 9.38 21.48 -13.04
N ALA A 84 9.31 20.28 -12.47
CA ALA A 84 10.49 19.48 -12.17
C ALA A 84 11.08 18.85 -13.44
N SER A 85 12.41 18.68 -13.45
CA SER A 85 13.06 17.92 -14.51
C SER A 85 12.77 16.42 -14.37
N ARG A 86 12.90 15.68 -15.49
CA ARG A 86 12.76 14.23 -15.49
C ARG A 86 13.75 13.58 -14.50
N GLU A 87 14.98 14.04 -14.49
CA GLU A 87 16.04 13.53 -13.60
C GLU A 87 15.68 13.72 -12.12
N ASP A 88 15.22 14.93 -11.74
CA ASP A 88 14.79 15.22 -10.37
C ASP A 88 13.60 14.35 -9.94
N LEU A 89 12.62 14.11 -10.84
CA LEU A 89 11.46 13.26 -10.57
C LEU A 89 11.89 11.80 -10.33
N VAL A 90 12.75 11.25 -11.20
CA VAL A 90 13.27 9.88 -11.08
C VAL A 90 14.06 9.73 -9.77
N ASP A 91 14.96 10.66 -9.47
CA ASP A 91 15.75 10.64 -8.24
C ASP A 91 14.88 10.74 -6.97
N ALA A 92 13.85 11.59 -6.98
CA ALA A 92 12.94 11.73 -5.86
C ALA A 92 12.13 10.45 -5.62
N MET A 93 11.59 9.83 -6.69
CA MET A 93 10.88 8.55 -6.63
C MET A 93 11.80 7.43 -6.14
N ARG A 94 13.01 7.30 -6.69
CA ARG A 94 14.02 6.31 -6.28
C ARG A 94 14.33 6.38 -4.78
N ARG A 95 14.47 7.59 -4.22
CA ARG A 95 14.69 7.79 -2.77
C ARG A 95 13.52 7.30 -1.94
N SER A 96 12.29 7.53 -2.38
CA SER A 96 11.08 7.06 -1.69
C SER A 96 10.95 5.54 -1.76
N LEU A 97 11.21 4.92 -2.92
CA LEU A 97 11.25 3.46 -3.06
C LEU A 97 12.37 2.82 -2.22
N ALA A 98 13.57 3.42 -2.18
CA ALA A 98 14.66 2.96 -1.32
C ALA A 98 14.32 3.07 0.18
N PHE A 99 13.56 4.10 0.58
CA PHE A 99 13.04 4.21 1.93
C PHE A 99 12.01 3.11 2.23
N MET A 100 11.07 2.87 1.32
CA MET A 100 10.09 1.79 1.43
C MET A 100 10.79 0.43 1.62
N HIS A 101 11.76 0.11 0.77
CA HIS A 101 12.53 -1.14 0.90
C HIS A 101 13.16 -1.28 2.28
N ARG A 102 13.92 -0.26 2.74
CA ARG A 102 14.58 -0.30 4.05
C ARG A 102 13.60 -0.40 5.22
N SER A 103 12.37 0.03 5.05
CA SER A 103 11.29 -0.08 6.04
C SER A 103 10.42 -1.33 5.85
N GLY A 104 10.87 -2.31 5.07
CA GLY A 104 10.23 -3.62 4.95
C GLY A 104 9.11 -3.71 3.90
N THR A 105 8.95 -2.70 3.04
CA THR A 105 7.94 -2.73 1.96
C THR A 105 8.50 -3.44 0.74
N ALA A 106 7.83 -4.49 0.27
CA ALA A 106 8.19 -5.27 -0.91
C ALA A 106 7.46 -4.83 -2.19
N ALA A 107 6.29 -4.24 -2.07
CA ALA A 107 5.56 -3.69 -3.21
C ALA A 107 4.82 -2.41 -2.86
N CYS A 108 4.53 -1.61 -3.89
CA CYS A 108 3.60 -0.50 -3.80
C CYS A 108 2.74 -0.41 -5.07
N ILE A 109 1.48 -0.02 -4.91
CA ILE A 109 0.57 0.32 -5.99
C ILE A 109 0.60 1.84 -6.14
N ASP A 110 1.12 2.34 -7.26
CA ASP A 110 1.31 3.77 -7.52
C ASP A 110 0.35 4.27 -8.59
N PHE A 111 -0.53 5.21 -8.24
CA PHE A 111 -1.38 5.90 -9.22
C PHE A 111 -0.54 6.95 -9.93
N ARG A 112 -0.03 6.54 -11.11
CA ARG A 112 1.09 7.22 -11.76
C ARG A 112 0.63 8.30 -12.74
N GLU A 113 0.83 9.56 -12.34
CA GLU A 113 0.64 10.72 -13.21
C GLU A 113 1.75 10.81 -14.27
N GLY A 114 1.48 11.56 -15.33
CA GLY A 114 2.47 11.89 -16.37
C GLY A 114 2.43 10.97 -17.57
N ASP A 115 1.30 10.28 -17.77
CA ASP A 115 1.04 9.44 -18.95
C ASP A 115 2.13 8.35 -19.12
N VAL A 116 2.40 7.89 -20.34
CA VAL A 116 3.45 6.89 -20.67
C VAL A 116 4.80 7.27 -20.05
N ALA A 117 5.19 8.54 -20.16
CA ALA A 117 6.44 9.04 -19.62
C ALA A 117 6.50 8.89 -18.09
N GLY A 118 5.36 9.04 -17.38
CA GLY A 118 5.27 8.83 -15.95
C GLY A 118 5.55 7.37 -15.56
N VAL A 119 4.98 6.43 -16.31
CA VAL A 119 5.22 4.99 -16.11
C VAL A 119 6.67 4.64 -16.34
N GLU A 120 7.29 5.15 -17.42
CA GLU A 120 8.70 4.94 -17.71
C GLU A 120 9.62 5.47 -16.60
N MET A 121 9.34 6.67 -16.09
CA MET A 121 10.09 7.25 -14.96
C MET A 121 9.97 6.44 -13.69
N LEU A 122 8.79 5.88 -13.37
CA LEU A 122 8.62 5.01 -12.22
C LEU A 122 9.44 3.72 -12.36
N ARG A 123 9.41 3.09 -13.53
CA ARG A 123 10.22 1.89 -13.81
C ARG A 123 11.71 2.16 -13.70
N GLU A 124 12.19 3.30 -14.24
CA GLU A 124 13.57 3.73 -14.09
C GLU A 124 13.94 3.97 -12.62
N ALA A 125 13.05 4.60 -11.85
CA ALA A 125 13.25 4.81 -10.42
C ALA A 125 13.31 3.53 -9.61
N ALA A 126 12.56 2.50 -9.99
CA ALA A 126 12.51 1.20 -9.34
C ALA A 126 13.66 0.26 -9.76
N ASP A 127 14.34 0.53 -10.87
CA ASP A 127 15.38 -0.35 -11.40
C ASP A 127 16.50 -0.60 -10.38
N GLY A 128 16.79 -1.89 -10.13
CA GLY A 128 17.78 -2.35 -9.15
C GLY A 128 17.36 -2.23 -7.68
N LEU A 129 16.10 -1.87 -7.39
CA LEU A 129 15.53 -1.92 -6.05
C LEU A 129 14.65 -3.18 -5.89
N ALA A 130 14.63 -3.75 -4.68
CA ALA A 130 13.80 -4.92 -4.39
C ALA A 130 12.38 -4.50 -3.92
N VAL A 131 11.78 -3.55 -4.62
CA VAL A 131 10.38 -3.11 -4.44
C VAL A 131 9.66 -3.21 -5.77
N ASP A 132 8.60 -4.00 -5.80
CA ASP A 132 7.75 -4.15 -6.98
C ASP A 132 6.81 -2.94 -7.05
N ALA A 133 7.07 -2.02 -7.99
CA ALA A 133 6.25 -0.83 -8.21
C ALA A 133 5.17 -1.12 -9.26
N VAL A 134 3.94 -1.36 -8.82
CA VAL A 134 2.78 -1.59 -9.68
C VAL A 134 2.26 -0.24 -10.17
N ALA A 135 2.41 0.03 -11.47
CA ALA A 135 2.05 1.29 -12.09
C ALA A 135 0.58 1.28 -12.54
N MET A 136 -0.32 1.82 -11.72
CA MET A 136 -1.70 2.15 -12.11
C MET A 136 -1.65 3.49 -12.86
N ALA A 137 -1.50 3.42 -14.18
CA ALA A 137 -1.27 4.60 -15.02
C ALA A 137 -2.48 5.54 -15.04
N ARG A 138 -2.20 6.83 -15.22
CA ARG A 138 -3.21 7.90 -15.36
C ARG A 138 -2.97 8.65 -16.67
N GLY A 139 -4.03 9.18 -17.26
CA GLY A 139 -3.99 10.11 -18.40
C GLY A 139 -4.51 9.50 -19.69
N SER A 140 -4.00 8.39 -20.19
CA SER A 140 -4.43 7.80 -21.44
C SER A 140 -4.49 6.26 -21.43
N ILE A 141 -5.19 5.71 -22.42
CA ILE A 141 -5.21 4.26 -22.67
C ILE A 141 -3.80 3.75 -23.06
N ASP A 142 -3.00 4.55 -23.76
CA ASP A 142 -1.60 4.20 -24.05
C ASP A 142 -0.77 4.08 -22.78
N ALA A 143 -0.99 4.97 -21.81
CA ALA A 143 -0.36 4.88 -20.49
C ALA A 143 -0.81 3.61 -19.73
N MET A 144 -2.09 3.27 -19.77
CA MET A 144 -2.63 2.03 -19.20
C MET A 144 -1.96 0.80 -19.83
N HIS A 145 -1.77 0.79 -21.15
CA HIS A 145 -1.06 -0.30 -21.82
C HIS A 145 0.42 -0.38 -21.42
N ALA A 146 1.08 0.77 -21.22
CA ALA A 146 2.45 0.84 -20.73
C ALA A 146 2.60 0.45 -19.26
N GLY A 147 1.59 0.71 -18.42
CA GLY A 147 1.53 0.38 -17.01
C GLY A 147 1.01 -1.04 -16.72
N ASP A 148 0.64 -1.28 -15.48
CA ASP A 148 0.10 -2.55 -14.99
C ASP A 148 -1.43 -2.50 -14.82
N GLY A 149 -2.02 -1.31 -14.85
CA GLY A 149 -3.45 -1.04 -14.76
C GLY A 149 -3.77 0.43 -14.99
N PHE A 150 -5.00 0.84 -14.68
CA PHE A 150 -5.43 2.24 -14.71
C PHE A 150 -5.88 2.72 -13.34
N GLY A 151 -5.37 3.87 -12.90
CA GLY A 151 -5.69 4.52 -11.64
C GLY A 151 -6.47 5.81 -11.86
N ALA A 152 -7.79 5.76 -11.79
CA ALA A 152 -8.66 6.91 -12.00
C ALA A 152 -8.67 7.88 -10.80
N SER A 153 -8.85 9.17 -11.06
CA SER A 153 -9.31 10.14 -10.08
C SER A 153 -10.78 9.87 -9.71
N GLY A 154 -11.41 10.71 -8.92
CA GLY A 154 -12.82 10.54 -8.59
C GLY A 154 -13.74 10.52 -9.82
N ALA A 155 -14.83 9.76 -9.76
CA ALA A 155 -15.75 9.59 -10.89
C ALA A 155 -16.48 10.89 -11.30
N ASN A 156 -16.40 11.94 -10.49
CA ASN A 156 -16.88 13.27 -10.81
C ASN A 156 -15.83 14.15 -11.51
N ASP A 157 -14.58 13.70 -11.61
CA ASP A 157 -13.48 14.50 -12.20
C ASP A 157 -13.43 14.34 -13.72
N ASP A 158 -13.78 13.15 -14.23
CA ASP A 158 -13.74 12.83 -15.67
C ASP A 158 -14.66 11.65 -15.98
N VAL A 159 -14.81 11.31 -17.26
CA VAL A 159 -15.56 10.16 -17.77
C VAL A 159 -14.55 9.05 -18.11
N PHE A 160 -14.66 7.91 -17.45
CA PHE A 160 -13.69 6.81 -17.55
C PHE A 160 -14.20 5.55 -18.28
N ASP A 161 -15.31 5.65 -19.01
CA ASP A 161 -15.90 4.49 -19.71
C ASP A 161 -14.94 3.86 -20.73
N GLU A 162 -14.15 4.68 -21.46
CA GLU A 162 -13.20 4.21 -22.47
C GLU A 162 -12.01 3.51 -21.82
N GLU A 163 -11.44 4.09 -20.77
CA GLU A 163 -10.32 3.50 -19.99
C GLU A 163 -10.78 2.21 -19.29
N ARG A 164 -12.00 2.23 -18.74
CA ARG A 164 -12.58 1.03 -18.13
C ARG A 164 -12.78 -0.10 -19.15
N ALA A 165 -13.29 0.21 -20.32
CA ALA A 165 -13.43 -0.76 -21.40
C ALA A 165 -12.07 -1.31 -21.85
N ALA A 166 -11.06 -0.44 -21.96
CA ALA A 166 -9.71 -0.82 -22.36
C ALA A 166 -9.02 -1.71 -21.30
N THR A 167 -9.19 -1.43 -19.98
CA THR A 167 -8.66 -2.29 -18.93
C THR A 167 -9.28 -3.68 -18.95
N ARG A 168 -10.60 -3.79 -19.16
CA ARG A 168 -11.30 -5.08 -19.33
C ARG A 168 -10.77 -5.88 -20.53
N GLU A 169 -10.58 -5.21 -21.69
CA GLU A 169 -10.05 -5.85 -22.88
C GLU A 169 -8.60 -6.34 -22.67
N ALA A 170 -7.79 -5.54 -21.94
CA ALA A 170 -6.40 -5.88 -21.65
C ALA A 170 -6.23 -6.88 -20.48
N GLY A 171 -7.30 -7.17 -19.72
CA GLY A 171 -7.22 -7.98 -18.50
C GLY A 171 -6.39 -7.32 -17.39
N LYS A 172 -6.39 -5.98 -17.33
CA LYS A 172 -5.67 -5.17 -16.34
C LYS A 172 -6.63 -4.57 -15.31
N PRO A 173 -6.19 -4.36 -14.06
CA PRO A 173 -7.03 -3.76 -13.03
C PRO A 173 -7.35 -2.28 -13.32
N PHE A 174 -8.53 -1.86 -12.85
CA PHE A 174 -8.98 -0.49 -12.80
C PHE A 174 -9.28 -0.12 -11.35
N GLY A 175 -8.49 0.77 -10.77
CA GLY A 175 -8.71 1.32 -9.43
C GLY A 175 -9.18 2.77 -9.50
N ILE A 176 -9.99 3.22 -8.55
CA ILE A 176 -10.53 4.57 -8.55
C ILE A 176 -10.62 5.16 -7.13
N HIS A 177 -10.30 6.46 -6.99
CA HIS A 177 -10.60 7.21 -5.77
C HIS A 177 -12.12 7.43 -5.68
N ALA A 178 -12.69 7.20 -4.50
CA ALA A 178 -14.12 7.41 -4.30
C ALA A 178 -14.45 7.71 -2.83
N GLY A 179 -15.40 8.59 -2.60
CA GLY A 179 -15.88 8.92 -1.27
C GLY A 179 -14.85 9.61 -0.38
N GLU A 180 -13.85 10.30 -0.93
CA GLU A 180 -12.83 10.98 -0.13
C GLU A 180 -13.36 12.28 0.47
N GLY A 181 -13.85 13.20 -0.34
CA GLY A 181 -14.40 14.49 0.12
C GLY A 181 -15.84 14.41 0.58
N ASP A 182 -16.66 13.64 -0.11
CA ASP A 182 -18.05 13.36 0.21
C ASP A 182 -18.53 12.09 -0.52
N ALA A 183 -19.82 11.73 -0.41
CA ALA A 183 -20.38 10.52 -0.99
C ALA A 183 -20.78 10.63 -2.47
N SER A 184 -20.66 11.80 -3.08
CA SER A 184 -21.30 12.08 -4.38
C SER A 184 -20.74 11.31 -5.57
N ASP A 185 -19.48 10.88 -5.48
CA ASP A 185 -18.77 10.14 -6.52
C ASP A 185 -18.80 8.62 -6.32
N LEU A 186 -19.30 8.13 -5.16
CA LEU A 186 -19.34 6.69 -4.86
C LEU A 186 -20.26 5.91 -5.80
N ASP A 187 -21.49 6.37 -6.03
CA ASP A 187 -22.40 5.69 -6.96
C ASP A 187 -21.82 5.58 -8.37
N PRO A 188 -21.34 6.69 -9.01
CA PRO A 188 -20.75 6.59 -10.34
C PRO A 188 -19.43 5.80 -10.36
N ALA A 189 -18.63 5.82 -9.29
CA ALA A 189 -17.43 4.97 -9.19
C ALA A 189 -17.78 3.48 -9.17
N LEU A 190 -18.81 3.10 -8.40
CA LEU A 190 -19.30 1.73 -8.34
C LEU A 190 -19.94 1.28 -9.68
N GLU A 191 -20.56 2.17 -10.44
CA GLU A 191 -21.10 1.85 -11.79
C GLU A 191 -20.01 1.46 -12.79
N LEU A 192 -18.78 1.91 -12.60
CA LEU A 192 -17.61 1.48 -13.37
C LEU A 192 -17.16 0.04 -13.05
N GLU A 193 -17.70 -0.60 -12.00
CA GLU A 193 -17.33 -1.94 -11.54
C GLU A 193 -15.79 -2.06 -11.36
N PRO A 194 -15.17 -1.24 -10.49
CA PRO A 194 -13.71 -1.22 -10.34
C PRO A 194 -13.21 -2.49 -9.64
N GLU A 195 -11.95 -2.86 -9.86
CA GLU A 195 -11.31 -3.93 -9.13
C GLU A 195 -10.98 -3.53 -7.68
N PHE A 196 -10.89 -2.22 -7.37
CA PHE A 196 -10.80 -1.71 -6.00
C PHE A 196 -11.13 -0.21 -5.93
N LEU A 197 -11.57 0.22 -4.75
CA LEU A 197 -11.78 1.63 -4.41
C LEU A 197 -10.67 2.14 -3.50
N VAL A 198 -10.37 3.43 -3.55
CA VAL A 198 -9.45 4.10 -2.62
C VAL A 198 -10.21 5.13 -1.78
N HIS A 199 -9.86 5.24 -0.50
CA HIS A 199 -10.40 6.11 0.54
C HIS A 199 -11.70 5.64 1.17
N VAL A 200 -12.85 5.81 0.53
CA VAL A 200 -14.20 5.49 1.06
C VAL A 200 -14.41 6.08 2.47
N VAL A 201 -14.11 7.40 2.61
CA VAL A 201 -14.21 8.12 3.90
C VAL A 201 -15.66 8.40 4.26
N HIS A 202 -16.51 8.72 3.27
CA HIS A 202 -17.89 9.17 3.46
C HIS A 202 -18.93 8.25 2.81
N PRO A 203 -18.91 6.91 3.02
CA PRO A 203 -19.93 6.05 2.43
C PRO A 203 -21.27 6.22 3.15
N GLU A 204 -22.35 6.15 2.40
CA GLU A 204 -23.68 5.92 2.94
C GLU A 204 -23.92 4.41 3.11
N PRO A 205 -24.90 3.96 3.94
CA PRO A 205 -25.15 2.52 4.15
C PRO A 205 -25.35 1.71 2.85
N ARG A 206 -26.02 2.28 1.84
CA ARG A 206 -26.23 1.61 0.53
C ARG A 206 -24.93 1.37 -0.24
N HIS A 207 -23.90 2.26 -0.06
CA HIS A 207 -22.60 2.07 -0.68
C HIS A 207 -21.87 0.90 -0.03
N LEU A 208 -21.92 0.80 1.31
CA LEU A 208 -21.33 -0.33 2.03
C LEU A 208 -22.02 -1.66 1.67
N GLU A 209 -23.35 -1.68 1.55
CA GLU A 209 -24.11 -2.85 1.10
C GLU A 209 -23.71 -3.27 -0.32
N ARG A 210 -23.48 -2.32 -1.21
CA ARG A 210 -23.05 -2.59 -2.59
C ARG A 210 -21.62 -3.09 -2.65
N ILE A 211 -20.68 -2.47 -1.91
CA ILE A 211 -19.28 -2.90 -1.78
C ILE A 211 -19.21 -4.35 -1.28
N GLU A 212 -20.03 -4.70 -0.26
CA GLU A 212 -20.13 -6.06 0.26
C GLU A 212 -20.68 -7.04 -0.78
N ALA A 213 -21.80 -6.70 -1.44
CA ALA A 213 -22.46 -7.57 -2.40
C ALA A 213 -21.64 -7.85 -3.66
N GLU A 214 -20.81 -6.89 -4.08
CA GLU A 214 -19.92 -6.99 -5.24
C GLU A 214 -18.49 -7.40 -4.86
N GLU A 215 -18.22 -7.63 -3.56
CA GLU A 215 -16.93 -8.03 -2.98
C GLU A 215 -15.77 -7.09 -3.41
N ILE A 216 -16.05 -5.77 -3.55
CA ILE A 216 -15.06 -4.79 -4.03
C ILE A 216 -14.06 -4.47 -2.91
N PRO A 217 -12.75 -4.74 -3.08
CA PRO A 217 -11.72 -4.35 -2.12
C PRO A 217 -11.62 -2.84 -1.94
N VAL A 218 -11.26 -2.41 -0.72
CA VAL A 218 -11.07 -0.99 -0.40
C VAL A 218 -9.66 -0.75 0.14
N VAL A 219 -8.98 0.27 -0.38
CA VAL A 219 -7.70 0.75 0.16
C VAL A 219 -7.95 1.99 1.01
N VAL A 220 -7.57 1.94 2.29
CA VAL A 220 -7.72 3.06 3.21
C VAL A 220 -6.38 3.74 3.47
N CYS A 221 -6.39 5.08 3.56
CA CYS A 221 -5.21 5.93 3.73
C CYS A 221 -5.39 6.92 4.89
N PRO A 222 -5.58 6.45 6.14
CA PRO A 222 -6.07 7.26 7.24
C PRO A 222 -5.17 8.46 7.59
N ARG A 223 -3.84 8.39 7.45
CA ARG A 223 -2.97 9.54 7.70
C ARG A 223 -3.15 10.64 6.67
N SER A 224 -3.25 10.26 5.39
CA SER A 224 -3.47 11.22 4.30
C SER A 224 -4.80 11.93 4.48
N ASN A 225 -5.85 11.17 4.71
CA ASN A 225 -7.21 11.70 4.90
C ASN A 225 -7.29 12.69 6.06
N LEU A 226 -6.53 12.49 7.15
CA LEU A 226 -6.48 13.45 8.26
C LEU A 226 -5.62 14.69 7.95
N VAL A 227 -4.56 14.56 7.14
CA VAL A 227 -3.77 15.73 6.71
C VAL A 227 -4.59 16.65 5.82
N THR A 228 -5.46 16.08 4.99
CA THR A 228 -6.35 16.82 4.08
C THR A 228 -7.68 17.25 4.74
N ASP A 229 -7.86 16.93 6.04
CA ASP A 229 -9.05 17.28 6.85
C ASP A 229 -10.37 16.71 6.29
N VAL A 230 -10.30 15.60 5.56
CA VAL A 230 -11.52 14.93 5.03
C VAL A 230 -12.11 13.89 6.00
N GLY A 231 -11.40 13.53 7.05
CA GLY A 231 -11.88 12.61 8.08
C GLY A 231 -11.18 11.25 8.08
N VAL A 232 -11.83 10.24 8.63
CA VAL A 232 -11.31 8.86 8.71
C VAL A 232 -12.36 7.92 8.12
N PRO A 233 -11.98 7.00 7.22
CA PRO A 233 -12.91 6.00 6.69
C PRO A 233 -13.47 5.12 7.82
N PRO A 234 -14.70 4.60 7.70
CA PRO A 234 -15.31 3.69 8.68
C PRO A 234 -14.68 2.28 8.58
N VAL A 235 -13.42 2.16 9.02
CA VAL A 235 -12.59 0.97 8.78
C VAL A 235 -13.18 -0.27 9.44
N GLU A 236 -13.79 -0.13 10.62
CA GLU A 236 -14.48 -1.24 11.30
C GLU A 236 -15.61 -1.82 10.45
N ASP A 237 -16.46 -0.96 9.89
CA ASP A 237 -17.55 -1.38 9.01
C ASP A 237 -17.04 -2.00 7.69
N LEU A 238 -15.93 -1.46 7.15
CA LEU A 238 -15.33 -1.96 5.91
C LEU A 238 -14.72 -3.36 6.08
N VAL A 239 -13.95 -3.59 7.16
CA VAL A 239 -13.30 -4.90 7.38
C VAL A 239 -14.29 -6.03 7.68
N GLU A 240 -15.51 -5.70 8.15
CA GLU A 240 -16.59 -6.66 8.33
C GLU A 240 -17.25 -7.07 7.00
N ARG A 241 -17.10 -6.28 5.94
CA ARG A 241 -17.84 -6.41 4.67
C ARG A 241 -16.98 -6.81 3.49
N THR A 242 -15.75 -6.37 3.43
CA THR A 242 -14.89 -6.63 2.29
C THR A 242 -13.42 -6.72 2.68
N THR A 243 -12.57 -7.08 1.71
CA THR A 243 -11.11 -7.03 1.87
C THR A 243 -10.66 -5.58 1.94
N VAL A 244 -9.99 -5.22 3.03
CA VAL A 244 -9.39 -3.89 3.19
C VAL A 244 -7.87 -4.00 3.12
N ALA A 245 -7.23 -3.12 2.36
CA ALA A 245 -5.78 -2.95 2.32
C ALA A 245 -5.37 -1.56 2.80
N LEU A 246 -4.10 -1.38 3.16
CA LEU A 246 -3.58 -0.15 3.74
C LEU A 246 -2.64 0.55 2.76
N GLY A 247 -2.85 1.84 2.53
CA GLY A 247 -2.04 2.70 1.68
C GLY A 247 -1.56 3.95 2.40
N THR A 248 -0.51 4.59 1.91
CA THR A 248 0.03 5.84 2.49
C THR A 248 -0.33 7.08 1.68
N ASP A 249 -0.86 6.90 0.48
CA ASP A 249 -1.27 7.94 -0.46
C ASP A 249 -0.11 8.89 -0.83
N ASN A 250 -0.37 10.18 -0.93
CA ASN A 250 0.57 11.21 -1.38
C ASN A 250 1.85 11.26 -0.52
N VAL A 251 3.01 10.98 -1.14
CA VAL A 251 4.32 11.06 -0.49
C VAL A 251 4.70 12.50 -0.16
N MET A 252 4.12 13.48 -0.84
CA MET A 252 4.29 14.89 -0.50
C MET A 252 3.71 15.25 0.87
N LEU A 253 2.67 14.55 1.33
CA LEU A 253 1.96 14.81 2.58
C LEU A 253 2.43 13.91 3.73
N ASN A 254 2.86 12.68 3.39
CA ASN A 254 3.23 11.67 4.37
C ASN A 254 4.46 10.88 3.92
N SER A 255 5.30 10.45 4.87
CA SER A 255 6.31 9.46 4.53
C SER A 255 5.65 8.13 4.17
N PRO A 256 6.11 7.39 3.12
CA PRO A 256 5.53 6.12 2.70
C PRO A 256 5.96 4.97 3.64
N SER A 257 5.62 5.09 4.93
CA SER A 257 5.97 4.15 5.99
C SER A 257 4.76 3.35 6.44
N MET A 258 4.75 2.05 6.16
CA MET A 258 3.69 1.14 6.60
C MET A 258 3.64 1.00 8.13
N PHE A 259 4.78 1.08 8.83
CA PHE A 259 4.79 1.10 10.30
C PHE A 259 3.96 2.27 10.86
N ARG A 260 4.16 3.47 10.30
CA ARG A 260 3.40 4.65 10.75
C ARG A 260 1.91 4.54 10.42
N GLU A 261 1.59 3.97 9.26
CA GLU A 261 0.19 3.80 8.85
C GLU A 261 -0.53 2.81 9.78
N MET A 262 0.08 1.65 10.03
CA MET A 262 -0.44 0.63 10.94
C MET A 262 -0.59 1.17 12.37
N GLU A 263 0.43 1.85 12.91
CA GLU A 263 0.39 2.43 14.26
C GLU A 263 -0.73 3.44 14.39
N PHE A 264 -0.88 4.29 13.37
CA PHE A 264 -1.88 5.33 13.35
C PHE A 264 -3.30 4.75 13.32
N LEU A 265 -3.55 3.82 12.41
CA LEU A 265 -4.84 3.14 12.35
C LEU A 265 -5.16 2.41 13.66
N ALA A 266 -4.20 1.71 14.25
CA ALA A 266 -4.38 0.99 15.53
C ALA A 266 -4.65 1.91 16.75
N LYS A 267 -4.53 3.22 16.60
CA LYS A 267 -4.88 4.24 17.61
C LYS A 267 -6.19 4.93 17.32
N LEU A 268 -6.64 4.93 16.08
CA LEU A 268 -7.87 5.59 15.64
C LEU A 268 -9.07 4.64 15.63
N SER A 269 -8.84 3.33 15.57
CA SER A 269 -9.87 2.32 15.40
C SER A 269 -9.75 1.18 16.40
N ASP A 270 -10.85 0.43 16.58
CA ASP A 270 -10.89 -0.80 17.36
C ASP A 270 -10.58 -2.06 16.51
N VAL A 271 -10.13 -1.88 15.25
CA VAL A 271 -9.71 -2.99 14.38
C VAL A 271 -8.58 -3.78 15.04
N PRO A 272 -8.69 -5.12 15.15
CA PRO A 272 -7.65 -5.93 15.76
C PRO A 272 -6.30 -5.78 15.07
N ALA A 273 -5.20 -5.73 15.84
CA ALA A 273 -3.85 -5.58 15.29
C ALA A 273 -3.50 -6.62 14.22
N ARG A 274 -4.01 -7.85 14.35
CA ARG A 274 -3.85 -8.91 13.34
C ARG A 274 -4.47 -8.51 12.00
N GLU A 275 -5.65 -7.93 12.01
CA GLU A 275 -6.33 -7.48 10.79
C GLU A 275 -5.58 -6.28 10.17
N ILE A 276 -5.14 -5.31 10.99
CA ILE A 276 -4.30 -4.20 10.50
C ILE A 276 -3.01 -4.71 9.84
N LEU A 277 -2.38 -5.74 10.41
CA LEU A 277 -1.19 -6.33 9.80
C LEU A 277 -1.52 -7.06 8.48
N ARG A 278 -2.67 -7.74 8.41
CA ARG A 278 -3.16 -8.34 7.15
C ARG A 278 -3.39 -7.29 6.07
N MET A 279 -4.00 -6.16 6.43
CA MET A 279 -4.21 -5.02 5.51
C MET A 279 -2.88 -4.51 4.93
N ALA A 280 -1.82 -4.50 5.72
CA ALA A 280 -0.49 -4.01 5.35
C ALA A 280 0.39 -5.08 4.66
N THR A 281 -0.05 -6.33 4.57
CA THR A 281 0.74 -7.47 4.07
C THR A 281 -0.07 -8.32 3.09
N VAL A 282 -0.80 -9.31 3.58
CA VAL A 282 -1.52 -10.31 2.77
C VAL A 282 -2.53 -9.67 1.83
N ASN A 283 -3.42 -8.81 2.36
CA ASN A 283 -4.48 -8.18 1.57
C ASN A 283 -3.88 -7.24 0.50
N GLY A 284 -2.84 -6.47 0.87
CA GLY A 284 -2.12 -5.62 -0.08
C GLY A 284 -1.41 -6.43 -1.18
N ALA A 285 -0.84 -7.59 -0.85
CA ALA A 285 -0.18 -8.48 -1.82
C ALA A 285 -1.19 -9.07 -2.82
N ASP A 286 -2.35 -9.51 -2.35
CA ASP A 286 -3.43 -10.01 -3.20
C ASP A 286 -3.91 -8.91 -4.16
N LEU A 287 -4.08 -7.68 -3.67
CA LEU A 287 -4.48 -6.54 -4.49
C LEU A 287 -3.42 -6.15 -5.52
N ALA A 288 -2.14 -6.27 -5.18
CA ALA A 288 -1.03 -6.03 -6.10
C ALA A 288 -0.82 -7.16 -7.12
N GLY A 289 -1.58 -8.26 -7.02
CA GLY A 289 -1.41 -9.45 -7.86
C GLY A 289 -0.08 -10.20 -7.62
N ALA A 290 0.49 -10.05 -6.41
CA ALA A 290 1.76 -10.66 -6.07
C ALA A 290 1.61 -12.16 -5.72
N ASP A 291 2.61 -12.96 -6.06
CA ASP A 291 2.67 -14.40 -5.70
C ASP A 291 3.26 -14.65 -4.30
N TYR A 292 3.52 -13.59 -3.56
CA TYR A 292 3.93 -13.58 -2.14
C TYR A 292 2.84 -12.90 -1.27
N GLY A 293 3.09 -12.74 0.01
CA GLY A 293 2.18 -12.20 1.02
C GLY A 293 2.27 -13.08 2.26
N PRO A 294 1.53 -14.19 2.37
CA PRO A 294 1.69 -15.07 3.53
C PRO A 294 3.04 -15.81 3.53
N ILE A 295 3.60 -16.01 4.72
CA ILE A 295 4.80 -16.87 4.91
C ILE A 295 4.34 -18.32 4.85
N GLU A 296 4.54 -18.96 3.68
CA GLU A 296 4.11 -20.33 3.41
C GLU A 296 5.12 -21.05 2.51
N PRO A 297 5.30 -22.38 2.66
CA PRO A 297 6.14 -23.15 1.75
C PRO A 297 5.73 -22.99 0.27
N GLY A 298 6.72 -22.82 -0.61
CA GLY A 298 6.56 -22.65 -2.06
C GLY A 298 6.41 -21.18 -2.50
N ARG A 299 6.13 -20.25 -1.61
CA ARG A 299 6.04 -18.82 -1.91
C ARG A 299 7.43 -18.18 -2.04
N PRO A 300 7.60 -17.10 -2.81
CA PRO A 300 8.80 -16.27 -2.76
C PRO A 300 9.06 -15.77 -1.34
N ALA A 301 10.31 -15.75 -0.92
CA ALA A 301 10.72 -15.30 0.41
C ALA A 301 10.75 -13.76 0.44
N ARG A 302 9.62 -13.16 0.74
CA ARG A 302 9.44 -11.71 0.95
C ARG A 302 9.02 -11.48 2.40
N MET A 303 9.97 -11.14 3.26
CA MET A 303 9.76 -11.07 4.71
C MET A 303 10.53 -9.90 5.33
N VAL A 304 10.06 -9.45 6.47
CA VAL A 304 10.77 -8.51 7.35
C VAL A 304 11.13 -9.24 8.63
N VAL A 305 12.39 -9.14 9.00
CA VAL A 305 12.90 -9.62 10.31
C VAL A 305 13.10 -8.40 11.21
N LEU A 306 12.37 -8.37 12.31
CA LEU A 306 12.48 -7.33 13.33
C LEU A 306 13.31 -7.84 14.49
N ASP A 307 14.19 -6.98 15.00
CA ASP A 307 14.98 -7.22 16.21
C ASP A 307 14.11 -7.17 17.46
N GLY A 308 13.65 -8.32 17.93
CA GLY A 308 12.80 -8.42 19.12
C GLY A 308 13.52 -8.07 20.43
N ASP A 309 14.85 -7.91 20.42
CA ASP A 309 15.65 -7.44 21.55
C ASP A 309 16.12 -5.97 21.39
N SER A 310 15.58 -5.26 20.41
CA SER A 310 15.79 -3.81 20.30
C SER A 310 15.30 -3.08 21.55
N ASP A 311 15.86 -1.89 21.83
CA ASP A 311 15.41 -1.05 22.95
C ASP A 311 13.90 -0.75 22.92
N ASN A 312 13.28 -0.79 21.75
CA ASN A 312 11.86 -0.53 21.54
C ASN A 312 10.98 -1.77 21.71
N LEU A 313 11.44 -2.94 21.29
CA LEU A 313 10.64 -4.17 21.23
C LEU A 313 10.92 -5.15 22.39
N ALA A 314 12.06 -5.05 23.07
CA ALA A 314 12.44 -5.96 24.15
C ALA A 314 11.34 -6.07 25.22
N GLY A 315 10.94 -7.33 25.51
CA GLY A 315 9.87 -7.63 26.47
C GLY A 315 8.44 -7.45 25.93
N ALA A 316 8.25 -7.21 24.66
CA ALA A 316 6.92 -7.25 24.04
C ALA A 316 6.30 -8.65 24.18
N ARG A 317 5.02 -8.70 24.59
CA ARG A 317 4.34 -9.97 24.92
C ARG A 317 3.48 -10.50 23.78
N ASP A 318 3.16 -9.66 22.83
CA ASP A 318 2.34 -9.98 21.67
C ASP A 318 3.08 -9.52 20.41
N PRO A 319 3.61 -10.44 19.59
CA PRO A 319 4.44 -10.11 18.44
C PRO A 319 3.67 -9.33 17.37
N ILE A 320 2.39 -9.63 17.17
CA ILE A 320 1.57 -8.91 16.17
C ILE A 320 1.34 -7.47 16.63
N ARG A 321 0.97 -7.27 17.89
CA ARG A 321 0.81 -5.91 18.45
C ARG A 321 2.13 -5.14 18.48
N ALA A 322 3.25 -5.83 18.69
CA ALA A 322 4.57 -5.21 18.63
C ALA A 322 4.88 -4.67 17.23
N VAL A 323 4.64 -5.48 16.18
CA VAL A 323 4.81 -5.05 14.79
C VAL A 323 3.92 -3.85 14.46
N VAL A 324 2.62 -3.92 14.79
CA VAL A 324 1.62 -2.90 14.39
C VAL A 324 1.76 -1.60 15.19
N ARG A 325 2.07 -1.66 16.47
CA ARG A 325 1.91 -0.52 17.39
C ARG A 325 3.21 0.10 17.89
N ARG A 326 4.34 -0.56 17.65
CA ARG A 326 5.64 -0.14 18.19
C ARG A 326 6.75 -0.13 17.16
N ALA A 327 6.84 -1.17 16.34
CA ALA A 327 7.97 -1.33 15.43
C ALA A 327 8.13 -0.14 14.48
N GLY A 328 9.37 0.15 14.15
CA GLY A 328 9.77 1.18 13.22
C GLY A 328 10.96 0.71 12.36
N VAL A 329 11.43 1.58 11.49
CA VAL A 329 12.56 1.27 10.61
C VAL A 329 13.84 0.91 11.37
N ASP A 330 14.00 1.45 12.58
CA ASP A 330 15.18 1.20 13.42
C ASP A 330 15.15 -0.20 14.07
N ASP A 331 13.98 -0.85 14.10
CA ASP A 331 13.83 -2.22 14.59
C ASP A 331 14.02 -3.26 13.47
N VAL A 332 14.11 -2.83 12.20
CA VAL A 332 14.33 -3.74 11.07
C VAL A 332 15.76 -4.25 11.07
N ARG A 333 15.93 -5.54 11.33
CA ARG A 333 17.22 -6.24 11.27
C ARG A 333 17.58 -6.63 9.83
N GLU A 334 16.58 -7.14 9.09
CA GLU A 334 16.77 -7.62 7.72
C GLU A 334 15.46 -7.50 6.93
N VAL A 335 15.59 -7.14 5.66
CA VAL A 335 14.51 -7.26 4.67
C VAL A 335 14.92 -8.38 3.71
N VAL A 336 14.20 -9.49 3.79
CA VAL A 336 14.41 -10.65 2.93
C VAL A 336 13.68 -10.40 1.61
N SER A 337 14.43 -10.38 0.53
CA SER A 337 13.89 -10.30 -0.82
C SER A 337 14.37 -11.49 -1.62
N SER A 338 13.45 -12.18 -2.30
CA SER A 338 13.82 -13.18 -3.32
C SER A 338 14.71 -12.50 -4.36
N ALA A 339 15.88 -13.08 -4.60
CA ALA A 339 16.83 -12.60 -5.62
C ALA A 339 16.27 -12.80 -7.02
#